data_3f852210f04348d04d5835bcb158967e
#
_entry.id   3f852210f04348d04d5835bcb158967e
#
_cell.length_a   1.000
_cell.length_b   1.000
_cell.length_c   1.000
_cell.angle_alpha   90.00
_cell.angle_beta   90.00
_cell.angle_gamma   90.00
#
_symmetry.space_group_name_H-M   'P 1'
#
loop_
_entity.id
_entity.type
_entity.pdbx_description
1 polymer ?
#
loop_
_entity_poly.entity_id
_entity_poly.type
_entity_poly.pdbx_seq_one_letter_code
_entity_poly.pdbx_strand_id
1 'polypeptide(L)'
;TYDNGIELIKDRVNQLEWEDMERLVACMLKAMGYCARISPKGPDGGRDVIASPDILGLESPRIIAEVKHRKGAMGAPAIRSFIAGLRPGDRGLYVSTGGFTKEARYEADRAYVPIRLLDLDSFVRNYVEIYDKVNDNDRAILPLTRVWLPA
;
A
#
# COMPACT_ATOMS: atom_id res chain seq x y z
N THR A 1 -5.86 5.10 23.92
CA THR A 1 -6.84 5.46 22.90
C THR A 1 -6.49 4.82 21.56
N TYR A 2 -7.46 4.79 20.67
CA TYR A 2 -7.26 4.28 19.30
C TYR A 2 -6.12 5.02 18.58
N ASP A 3 -6.10 6.36 18.68
CA ASP A 3 -5.05 7.15 18.02
C ASP A 3 -3.66 6.89 18.60
N ASN A 4 -3.55 6.64 19.89
CA ASN A 4 -2.27 6.27 20.51
C ASN A 4 -1.78 4.91 19.97
N GLY A 5 -2.69 3.97 19.82
CA GLY A 5 -2.38 2.67 19.23
C GLY A 5 -1.90 2.80 17.78
N ILE A 6 -2.56 3.64 16.99
CA ILE A 6 -2.17 3.91 15.61
C ILE A 6 -0.76 4.50 15.54
N GLU A 7 -0.42 5.45 16.43
CA GLU A 7 0.93 6.03 16.44
C GLU A 7 2.01 4.98 16.75
N LEU A 8 1.74 4.06 17.67
CA LEU A 8 2.67 2.97 17.98
C LEU A 8 2.85 2.03 16.78
N ILE A 9 1.78 1.73 16.07
CA ILE A 9 1.85 0.89 14.87
C ILE A 9 2.63 1.61 13.76
N LYS A 10 2.41 2.90 13.56
CA LYS A 10 3.16 3.71 12.60
C LYS A 10 4.66 3.64 12.87
N ASP A 11 5.06 3.78 14.13
CA ASP A 11 6.47 3.67 14.52
C ASP A 11 7.05 2.29 14.16
N ARG A 12 6.27 1.23 14.40
CA ARG A 12 6.69 -0.13 14.08
C ARG A 12 6.83 -0.32 12.57
N VAL A 13 5.88 0.17 11.79
CA VAL A 13 5.91 0.09 10.32
C VAL A 13 7.10 0.86 9.77
N ASN A 14 7.40 2.03 10.31
CA ASN A 14 8.56 2.82 9.89
C ASN A 14 9.89 2.09 10.09
N GLN A 15 9.97 1.14 11.00
CA GLN A 15 11.18 0.38 11.29
C GLN A 15 11.33 -0.86 10.40
N LEU A 16 10.31 -1.21 9.62
CA LEU A 16 10.38 -2.37 8.72
C LEU A 16 11.40 -2.12 7.60
N GLU A 17 12.05 -3.21 7.17
CA GLU A 17 12.84 -3.18 5.94
C GLU A 17 11.92 -2.98 4.74
N TRP A 18 12.45 -2.44 3.64
CA TRP A 18 11.61 -2.12 2.49
C TRP A 18 10.95 -3.38 1.88
N GLU A 19 11.62 -4.54 1.93
CA GLU A 19 11.06 -5.79 1.45
C GLU A 19 9.83 -6.20 2.27
N ASP A 20 9.89 -6.02 3.59
CA ASP A 20 8.78 -6.32 4.47
C ASP A 20 7.62 -5.34 4.27
N MET A 21 7.93 -4.09 3.96
CA MET A 21 6.90 -3.11 3.64
C MET A 21 6.14 -3.50 2.36
N GLU A 22 6.85 -3.95 1.32
CA GLU A 22 6.23 -4.45 0.10
C GLU A 22 5.34 -5.66 0.39
N ARG A 23 5.84 -6.61 1.19
CA ARG A 23 5.06 -7.78 1.61
C ARG A 23 3.81 -7.38 2.39
N LEU A 24 3.92 -6.37 3.23
CA LEU A 24 2.81 -5.87 4.02
C LEU A 24 1.69 -5.31 3.13
N VAL A 25 2.05 -4.56 2.08
CA VAL A 25 1.10 -4.06 1.10
C VAL A 25 0.42 -5.23 0.37
N ALA A 26 1.19 -6.24 -0.03
CA ALA A 26 0.63 -7.44 -0.67
C ALA A 26 -0.33 -8.17 0.28
N CYS A 27 0.01 -8.28 1.56
CA CYS A 27 -0.86 -8.90 2.58
C CYS A 27 -2.18 -8.14 2.73
N MET A 28 -2.14 -6.82 2.71
CA MET A 28 -3.34 -6.00 2.77
C MET A 28 -4.27 -6.29 1.58
N LEU A 29 -3.72 -6.33 0.37
CA LEU A 29 -4.50 -6.61 -0.83
C LEU A 29 -5.09 -8.02 -0.81
N LYS A 30 -4.32 -9.01 -0.33
CA LYS A 30 -4.84 -10.38 -0.14
C LYS A 30 -5.97 -10.41 0.86
N ALA A 31 -5.84 -9.70 1.98
CA ALA A 31 -6.88 -9.63 3.00
C ALA A 31 -8.16 -8.98 2.46
N MET A 32 -8.03 -8.08 1.48
CA MET A 32 -9.18 -7.47 0.79
C MET A 32 -9.83 -8.40 -0.24
N GLY A 33 -9.26 -9.57 -0.47
CA GLY A 33 -9.83 -10.57 -1.36
C GLY A 33 -9.16 -10.69 -2.73
N TYR A 34 -8.08 -9.95 -2.97
CA TYR A 34 -7.34 -10.02 -4.23
C TYR A 34 -6.28 -11.13 -4.19
N CYS A 35 -5.93 -11.60 -5.37
CA CYS A 35 -4.73 -12.40 -5.58
C CYS A 35 -3.59 -11.43 -5.85
N ALA A 36 -2.60 -11.38 -4.97
CA ALA A 36 -1.53 -10.39 -5.05
C ALA A 36 -0.15 -11.08 -5.11
N ARG A 37 0.74 -10.49 -5.89
CA ARG A 37 2.13 -10.94 -6.02
C ARG A 37 3.06 -9.74 -6.12
N ILE A 38 4.31 -9.93 -5.72
CA ILE A 38 5.35 -8.91 -5.86
C ILE A 38 6.09 -9.21 -7.15
N SER A 39 6.17 -8.22 -8.06
CA SER A 39 6.88 -8.39 -9.32
C SER A 39 8.39 -8.37 -9.09
N PRO A 40 9.18 -9.03 -9.95
CA PRO A 40 10.64 -8.92 -9.88
C PRO A 40 11.09 -7.48 -10.09
N LYS A 41 12.27 -7.14 -9.54
CA LYS A 41 12.87 -5.82 -9.78
C LYS A 41 13.08 -5.60 -11.27
N GLY A 42 12.59 -4.45 -11.77
CA GLY A 42 12.90 -4.01 -13.12
C GLY A 42 14.29 -3.39 -13.20
N PRO A 43 14.69 -2.92 -14.40
CA PRO A 43 16.02 -2.31 -14.60
C PRO A 43 16.25 -1.08 -13.73
N ASP A 44 15.19 -0.39 -13.31
CA ASP A 44 15.22 0.76 -12.42
C ASP A 44 15.25 0.39 -10.93
N GLY A 45 15.26 -0.91 -10.62
CA GLY A 45 15.28 -1.42 -9.25
C GLY A 45 13.95 -1.36 -8.52
N GLY A 46 12.89 -0.87 -9.18
CA GLY A 46 11.56 -0.78 -8.58
C GLY A 46 10.84 -2.11 -8.59
N ARG A 47 10.07 -2.37 -7.52
CA ARG A 47 9.16 -3.50 -7.45
C ARG A 47 7.76 -2.99 -7.26
N ASP A 48 6.82 -3.65 -7.94
CA ASP A 48 5.40 -3.37 -7.79
C ASP A 48 4.70 -4.56 -7.16
N VAL A 49 3.66 -4.30 -6.42
CA VAL A 49 2.69 -5.32 -6.04
C VAL A 49 1.60 -5.30 -7.09
N ILE A 50 1.32 -6.45 -7.68
CA ILE A 50 0.30 -6.59 -8.71
C ILE A 50 -0.81 -7.46 -8.14
N ALA A 51 -2.04 -6.98 -8.23
CA ALA A 51 -3.20 -7.70 -7.71
C ALA A 51 -4.33 -7.75 -8.74
N SER A 52 -5.11 -8.82 -8.67
CA SER A 52 -6.28 -9.02 -9.53
C SER A 52 -7.31 -9.85 -8.79
N PRO A 53 -8.59 -9.87 -9.25
CA PRO A 53 -9.62 -10.72 -8.62
C PRO A 53 -9.34 -12.20 -8.73
N ASP A 54 -8.62 -12.65 -9.75
CA ASP A 54 -8.37 -14.05 -10.06
C ASP A 54 -6.90 -14.42 -9.99
N ILE A 55 -6.64 -15.72 -9.83
CA ILE A 55 -5.27 -16.26 -9.71
C ILE A 55 -4.47 -16.02 -10.99
N LEU A 56 -5.12 -16.08 -12.16
CA LEU A 56 -4.45 -15.96 -13.44
C LEU A 56 -4.16 -14.51 -13.84
N GLY A 57 -4.78 -13.54 -13.15
CA GLY A 57 -4.60 -12.13 -13.46
C GLY A 57 -5.30 -11.69 -14.75
N LEU A 58 -6.35 -12.39 -15.15
CA LEU A 58 -7.07 -12.09 -16.39
C LEU A 58 -8.31 -11.22 -16.19
N GLU A 59 -8.85 -11.21 -14.98
CA GLU A 59 -10.03 -10.42 -14.67
C GLU A 59 -9.67 -9.00 -14.25
N SER A 60 -10.53 -8.05 -14.62
CA SER A 60 -10.42 -6.66 -14.17
C SER A 60 -11.07 -6.45 -12.80
N PRO A 61 -10.62 -5.49 -12.03
CA PRO A 61 -9.49 -4.59 -12.33
C PRO A 61 -8.15 -5.22 -11.98
N ARG A 62 -7.11 -4.81 -12.73
CA ARG A 62 -5.74 -5.04 -12.30
C ARG A 62 -5.32 -3.87 -11.41
N ILE A 63 -4.82 -4.16 -10.22
CA ILE A 63 -4.31 -3.16 -9.29
C ILE A 63 -2.80 -3.20 -9.34
N ILE A 64 -2.18 -2.06 -9.61
CA ILE A 64 -0.74 -1.87 -9.54
C ILE A 64 -0.45 -1.03 -8.32
N ALA A 65 0.32 -1.57 -7.39
CA ALA A 65 0.71 -0.85 -6.17
C ALA A 65 2.21 -0.58 -6.19
N GLU A 66 2.59 0.67 -6.11
CA GLU A 66 3.99 1.06 -5.91
C GLU A 66 4.20 1.39 -4.44
N VAL A 67 5.34 0.95 -3.89
CA VAL A 67 5.66 1.10 -2.48
C VAL A 67 6.97 1.86 -2.35
N LYS A 68 6.94 3.01 -1.68
CA LYS A 68 8.11 3.81 -1.33
C LYS A 68 8.22 3.90 0.18
N HIS A 69 9.17 3.17 0.72
CA HIS A 69 9.41 3.11 2.16
C HIS A 69 10.69 3.87 2.48
N ARG A 70 10.55 5.18 2.62
CA ARG A 70 11.69 6.09 2.88
C ARG A 70 11.19 7.39 3.52
N LYS A 71 12.10 8.14 4.09
CA LYS A 71 11.83 9.51 4.56
C LYS A 71 11.65 10.42 3.34
N GLY A 72 10.87 11.45 3.51
CA GLY A 72 10.63 12.43 2.46
C GLY A 72 9.41 12.11 1.62
N ALA A 73 8.67 13.15 1.29
CA ALA A 73 7.43 13.06 0.53
C ALA A 73 7.69 12.80 -0.94
N MET A 74 6.82 12.01 -1.57
CA MET A 74 6.81 11.82 -3.02
C MET A 74 6.13 13.02 -3.68
N GLY A 75 6.75 13.51 -4.73
CA GLY A 75 6.27 14.68 -5.45
C GLY A 75 5.50 14.34 -6.72
N ALA A 76 5.06 15.39 -7.42
CA ALA A 76 4.29 15.24 -8.66
C ALA A 76 5.00 14.44 -9.75
N PRO A 77 6.33 14.59 -9.97
CA PRO A 77 7.01 13.79 -11.00
C PRO A 77 6.90 12.29 -10.78
N ALA A 78 7.00 11.84 -9.53
CA ALA A 78 6.86 10.42 -9.19
C ALA A 78 5.46 9.90 -9.52
N ILE A 79 4.44 10.68 -9.22
CA ILE A 79 3.06 10.28 -9.48
C ILE A 79 2.77 10.29 -10.98
N ARG A 80 3.26 11.29 -11.72
CA ARG A 80 3.12 11.30 -13.20
C ARG A 80 3.76 10.07 -13.83
N SER A 81 4.95 9.72 -13.37
CA SER A 81 5.68 8.55 -13.87
C SER A 81 4.91 7.25 -13.57
N PHE A 82 4.35 7.15 -12.37
CA PHE A 82 3.52 6.01 -11.97
C PHE A 82 2.28 5.88 -12.88
N ILE A 83 1.56 6.97 -13.06
CA ILE A 83 0.36 7.00 -13.91
C ILE A 83 0.70 6.58 -15.35
N ALA A 84 1.83 7.05 -15.87
CA ALA A 84 2.24 6.76 -17.26
C ALA A 84 2.46 5.25 -17.49
N GLY A 85 2.78 4.49 -16.46
CA GLY A 85 2.96 3.05 -16.56
C GLY A 85 1.68 2.23 -16.45
N LEU A 86 0.54 2.86 -16.20
CA LEU A 86 -0.73 2.15 -16.06
C LEU A 86 -1.43 1.98 -17.39
N ARG A 87 -2.20 0.91 -17.52
CA ARG A 87 -2.99 0.60 -18.71
C ARG A 87 -4.44 1.03 -18.50
N PRO A 88 -5.20 1.24 -19.58
CA PRO A 88 -6.65 1.43 -19.46
C PRO A 88 -7.27 0.27 -18.65
N GLY A 89 -8.13 0.61 -17.69
CA GLY A 89 -8.77 -0.39 -16.83
C GLY A 89 -7.98 -0.73 -15.56
N ASP A 90 -6.71 -0.31 -15.46
CA ASP A 90 -5.94 -0.48 -14.23
C ASP A 90 -6.46 0.43 -13.12
N ARG A 91 -6.11 0.07 -11.89
CA ARG A 91 -6.27 0.90 -10.70
C ARG A 91 -4.90 1.05 -10.06
N GLY A 92 -4.56 2.26 -9.65
CA GLY A 92 -3.27 2.53 -9.03
C GLY A 92 -3.37 2.71 -7.53
N LEU A 93 -2.45 2.08 -6.81
CA LEU A 93 -2.27 2.28 -5.38
C LEU A 93 -0.81 2.69 -5.16
N TYR A 94 -0.59 3.86 -4.60
CA TYR A 94 0.77 4.32 -4.30
C TYR A 94 0.89 4.48 -2.79
N VAL A 95 1.77 3.69 -2.17
CA VAL A 95 2.02 3.74 -0.73
C VAL A 95 3.37 4.40 -0.49
N SER A 96 3.39 5.49 0.25
CA SER A 96 4.61 6.19 0.62
C SER A 96 4.62 6.48 2.11
N THR A 97 5.53 5.84 2.83
CA THR A 97 5.66 6.07 4.27
C THR A 97 6.18 7.47 4.60
N GLY A 98 6.85 8.12 3.66
CA GLY A 98 7.27 9.53 3.79
C GLY A 98 6.20 10.55 3.40
N GLY A 99 5.04 10.07 2.91
CA GLY A 99 3.92 10.93 2.52
C GLY A 99 4.02 11.47 1.10
N PHE A 100 3.21 12.48 0.81
CA PHE A 100 3.06 13.05 -0.52
C PHE A 100 2.99 14.57 -0.44
N THR A 101 3.53 15.24 -1.46
CA THR A 101 3.33 16.67 -1.60
C THR A 101 1.90 16.97 -2.04
N LYS A 102 1.50 18.23 -1.89
CA LYS A 102 0.21 18.71 -2.39
C LYS A 102 0.10 18.50 -3.90
N GLU A 103 1.18 18.77 -4.62
CA GLU A 103 1.23 18.61 -6.08
C GLU A 103 1.07 17.14 -6.49
N ALA A 104 1.63 16.22 -5.73
CA ALA A 104 1.45 14.79 -5.97
C ALA A 104 -0.02 14.38 -5.83
N ARG A 105 -0.70 14.87 -4.81
CA ARG A 105 -2.13 14.61 -4.60
C ARG A 105 -2.97 15.16 -5.74
N TYR A 106 -2.63 16.34 -6.22
CA TYR A 106 -3.29 16.95 -7.38
C TYR A 106 -3.15 16.07 -8.64
N GLU A 107 -1.94 15.57 -8.90
CA GLU A 107 -1.72 14.67 -10.04
C GLU A 107 -2.53 13.38 -9.95
N ALA A 108 -2.65 12.82 -8.76
CA ALA A 108 -3.45 11.62 -8.55
C ALA A 108 -4.94 11.87 -8.79
N ASP A 109 -5.45 13.01 -8.34
CA ASP A 109 -6.87 13.36 -8.47
C ASP A 109 -7.28 13.55 -9.93
N ARG A 110 -6.38 14.04 -10.79
CA ARG A 110 -6.67 14.32 -12.20
C ARG A 110 -6.28 13.17 -13.15
N ALA A 111 -5.84 12.04 -12.62
CA ALA A 111 -5.42 10.91 -13.44
C ALA A 111 -6.60 10.32 -14.22
N TYR A 112 -6.29 9.72 -15.39
CA TYR A 112 -7.31 9.09 -16.24
C TYR A 112 -7.79 7.73 -15.71
N VAL A 113 -7.10 7.17 -14.73
CA VAL A 113 -7.51 5.95 -14.01
C VAL A 113 -7.61 6.27 -12.52
N PRO A 114 -8.42 5.51 -11.76
CA PRO A 114 -8.48 5.72 -10.30
C PRO A 114 -7.13 5.48 -9.65
N ILE A 115 -6.67 6.46 -8.87
CA ILE A 115 -5.42 6.39 -8.11
C ILE A 115 -5.74 6.64 -6.64
N ARG A 116 -5.20 5.80 -5.77
CA ARG A 116 -5.26 6.02 -4.33
C ARG A 116 -3.85 6.19 -3.79
N LEU A 117 -3.64 7.29 -3.07
CA LEU A 117 -2.38 7.53 -2.36
C LEU A 117 -2.59 7.21 -0.88
N LEU A 118 -1.72 6.36 -0.33
CA LEU A 118 -1.71 6.06 1.10
C LEU A 118 -0.38 6.49 1.68
N ASP A 119 -0.43 7.47 2.58
CA ASP A 119 0.71 7.79 3.43
C ASP A 119 0.77 6.80 4.61
N LEU A 120 1.74 6.97 5.50
CA LEU A 120 1.92 6.05 6.62
C LEU A 120 0.66 5.96 7.48
N ASP A 121 0.08 7.09 7.84
CA ASP A 121 -1.12 7.13 8.68
C ASP A 121 -2.31 6.42 8.02
N SER A 122 -2.62 6.76 6.78
CA SER A 122 -3.75 6.15 6.08
C SER A 122 -3.51 4.67 5.77
N PHE A 123 -2.27 4.29 5.45
CA PHE A 123 -1.95 2.87 5.27
C PHE A 123 -2.22 2.08 6.56
N VAL A 124 -1.69 2.57 7.69
CA VAL A 124 -1.85 1.88 8.98
C VAL A 124 -3.32 1.76 9.36
N ARG A 125 -4.11 2.82 9.19
CA ARG A 125 -5.54 2.78 9.49
C ARG A 125 -6.28 1.75 8.64
N ASN A 126 -5.97 1.69 7.35
CA ASN A 126 -6.54 0.67 6.46
C ASN A 126 -6.12 -0.74 6.84
N TYR A 127 -4.84 -0.91 7.19
CA TYR A 127 -4.33 -2.23 7.59
C TYR A 127 -5.00 -2.74 8.86
N VAL A 128 -5.15 -1.87 9.85
CA VAL A 128 -5.84 -2.21 11.11
C VAL A 128 -7.29 -2.61 10.85
N GLU A 129 -7.97 -1.89 9.96
CA GLU A 129 -9.36 -2.19 9.59
C GLU A 129 -9.52 -3.58 8.99
N ILE A 130 -8.56 -4.01 8.16
CA ILE A 130 -8.62 -5.30 7.47
C ILE A 130 -7.90 -6.42 8.22
N TYR A 131 -7.29 -6.14 9.36
CA TYR A 131 -6.36 -7.05 10.04
C TYR A 131 -6.98 -8.41 10.35
N ASP A 132 -8.26 -8.46 10.70
CA ASP A 132 -8.95 -9.71 11.02
C ASP A 132 -8.99 -10.68 9.84
N LYS A 133 -8.84 -10.18 8.62
CA LYS A 133 -8.82 -10.97 7.38
C LYS A 133 -7.41 -11.31 6.89
N VAL A 134 -6.38 -10.81 7.56
CA VAL A 134 -5.00 -11.16 7.25
C VAL A 134 -4.75 -12.59 7.75
N ASN A 135 -4.16 -13.46 6.91
CA ASN A 135 -3.89 -14.84 7.32
C ASN A 135 -2.78 -14.90 8.38
N ASP A 136 -2.72 -16.01 9.13
CA ASP A 136 -1.83 -16.14 10.27
C ASP A 136 -0.35 -16.00 9.91
N ASN A 137 0.08 -16.51 8.76
CA ASN A 137 1.46 -16.42 8.32
C ASN A 137 1.84 -14.95 8.03
N ASP A 138 0.93 -14.22 7.39
CA ASP A 138 1.18 -12.83 7.03
C ASP A 138 1.17 -11.90 8.25
N ARG A 139 0.43 -12.24 9.30
CA ARG A 139 0.42 -11.47 10.55
C ARG A 139 1.79 -11.40 11.22
N ALA A 140 2.68 -12.34 10.92
CA ALA A 140 4.02 -12.35 11.51
C ALA A 140 4.84 -11.11 11.13
N ILE A 141 4.56 -10.45 10.00
CA ILE A 141 5.28 -9.24 9.57
C ILE A 141 4.99 -8.08 10.53
N LEU A 142 3.73 -7.96 10.94
CA LEU A 142 3.26 -6.90 11.83
C LEU A 142 2.22 -7.49 12.79
N PRO A 143 2.67 -8.21 13.84
CA PRO A 143 1.72 -8.82 14.76
C PRO A 143 1.06 -7.76 15.63
N LEU A 144 -0.27 -7.73 15.62
CA LEU A 144 -1.08 -6.80 16.37
C LEU A 144 -2.02 -7.55 17.32
N THR A 145 -2.28 -6.95 18.46
CA THR A 145 -3.21 -7.48 19.45
C THR A 145 -4.33 -6.48 19.69
N ARG A 146 -5.55 -6.98 19.71
CA ARG A 146 -6.71 -6.15 20.05
C ARG A 146 -6.73 -5.89 21.55
N VAL A 147 -6.94 -4.64 21.93
CA VAL A 147 -7.05 -4.22 23.32
C VAL A 147 -8.45 -3.67 23.54
N TRP A 148 -9.14 -4.20 24.55
CA TRP A 148 -10.46 -3.73 24.94
C TRP A 148 -10.29 -2.59 25.95
N LEU A 149 -10.95 -1.45 25.69
CA LEU A 149 -10.91 -0.28 26.56
C LEU A 149 -12.32 -0.02 27.08
N PRO A 150 -12.44 0.49 28.33
CA PRO A 150 -13.75 0.93 28.84
C PRO A 150 -14.33 2.04 27.96
N ALA A 151 -15.64 2.04 27.90
CA ALA A 151 -16.34 3.07 27.14
C ALA A 151 -16.25 4.44 27.86
#